data_f5f992c8dd634dbc697bd12d5cb27a0e
#
_entry.id   f5f992c8dd634dbc697bd12d5cb27a0e
#
_cell.length_a   1.000
_cell.length_b   1.000
_cell.length_c   1.000
_cell.angle_alpha   90.00
_cell.angle_beta   90.00
_cell.angle_gamma   90.00
#
_symmetry.space_group_name_H-M   'P 1'
#
loop_
_entity.id
_entity.type
_entity.pdbx_description
1 polymer ?
#
loop_
_entity_poly.entity_id
_entity_poly.type
_entity_poly.pdbx_seq_one_letter_code
_entity_poly.pdbx_strand_id
1 'polypeptide(L)'
;ALDRIRRLAAGVLLSCILLALEGILARLRLPPLPPGGPWLGLLLVLAVGYLIDGEHGGVLGLFVGFLADCMGSGMMLRPLSYFLLGWLAGSLALSRLAHNMPSFAVFAAVGAAAEGLFRVLSAALSARAVPPVSFLWFSVLPHIVLSVLFSPLVYGVVFLVRRLLGEGKRW
;
A
#
# COMPACT_ATOMS: atom_id res chain seq x y z
N ALA A 1 -17.11 -21.19 6.34
CA ALA A 1 -16.27 -21.35 5.13
C ALA A 1 -16.64 -20.31 4.07
N LEU A 2 -17.91 -20.13 3.76
CA LEU A 2 -18.38 -19.23 2.70
C LEU A 2 -17.98 -17.77 2.93
N ASP A 3 -18.06 -17.30 4.17
CA ASP A 3 -17.69 -15.92 4.52
C ASP A 3 -16.18 -15.66 4.42
N ARG A 4 -15.35 -16.64 4.69
CA ARG A 4 -13.89 -16.53 4.44
C ARG A 4 -13.59 -16.39 2.96
N ILE A 5 -14.25 -17.20 2.12
CA ILE A 5 -14.05 -17.15 0.67
C ILE A 5 -14.50 -15.80 0.12
N ARG A 6 -15.65 -15.27 0.57
CA ARG A 6 -16.14 -13.94 0.15
C ARG A 6 -15.18 -12.83 0.53
N ARG A 7 -14.57 -12.87 1.72
CA ARG A 7 -13.58 -11.88 2.17
C ARG A 7 -12.31 -11.94 1.35
N LEU A 8 -11.78 -13.14 1.12
CA LEU A 8 -10.60 -13.32 0.27
C LEU A 8 -10.86 -12.84 -1.16
N ALA A 9 -12.00 -13.21 -1.73
CA ALA A 9 -12.38 -12.78 -3.06
C ALA A 9 -12.53 -11.26 -3.16
N ALA A 10 -13.17 -10.61 -2.17
CA ALA A 10 -13.28 -9.15 -2.11
C ALA A 10 -11.90 -8.47 -1.99
N GLY A 11 -11.00 -9.00 -1.16
CA GLY A 11 -9.65 -8.50 -1.00
C GLY A 11 -8.83 -8.61 -2.30
N VAL A 12 -8.88 -9.77 -2.95
CA VAL A 12 -8.20 -10.00 -4.24
C VAL A 12 -8.76 -9.09 -5.34
N LEU A 13 -10.08 -8.99 -5.44
CA LEU A 13 -10.74 -8.16 -6.44
C LEU A 13 -10.42 -6.67 -6.24
N LEU A 14 -10.46 -6.20 -5.01
CA LEU A 14 -10.08 -4.83 -4.65
C LEU A 14 -8.59 -4.57 -4.97
N SER A 15 -7.71 -5.52 -4.69
CA SER A 15 -6.28 -5.43 -5.03
C SER A 15 -6.07 -5.29 -6.53
N CYS A 16 -6.74 -6.11 -7.33
CA CYS A 16 -6.64 -6.05 -8.80
C CYS A 16 -7.16 -4.71 -9.33
N ILE A 17 -8.28 -4.20 -8.81
CA ILE A 17 -8.84 -2.91 -9.23
C ILE A 17 -7.88 -1.77 -8.89
N LEU A 18 -7.35 -1.72 -7.67
CA LEU A 18 -6.46 -0.64 -7.25
C LEU A 18 -5.11 -0.68 -7.97
N LEU A 19 -4.54 -1.86 -8.22
CA LEU A 19 -3.32 -2.01 -9.01
C LEU A 19 -3.55 -1.63 -10.48
N ALA A 20 -4.70 -2.00 -11.06
CA ALA A 20 -5.06 -1.56 -12.41
C ALA A 20 -5.20 -0.03 -12.47
N LEU A 21 -5.85 0.58 -11.47
CA LEU A 21 -5.97 2.03 -11.36
C LEU A 21 -4.60 2.71 -11.21
N GLU A 22 -3.71 2.17 -10.39
CA GLU A 22 -2.33 2.64 -10.24
C GLU A 22 -1.61 2.59 -11.60
N GLY A 23 -1.74 1.49 -12.34
CA GLY A 23 -1.15 1.33 -13.68
C GLY A 23 -1.73 2.33 -14.71
N ILE A 24 -3.03 2.60 -14.66
CA ILE A 24 -3.69 3.59 -15.52
C ILE A 24 -3.21 5.00 -15.18
N LEU A 25 -3.19 5.37 -13.90
CA LEU A 25 -2.71 6.68 -13.44
C LEU A 25 -1.24 6.91 -13.81
N ALA A 26 -0.41 5.87 -13.69
CA ALA A 26 1.00 5.94 -14.11
C ALA A 26 1.16 6.19 -15.62
N ARG A 27 0.25 5.68 -16.45
CA ARG A 27 0.29 5.86 -17.91
C ARG A 27 -0.25 7.21 -18.36
N LEU A 28 -1.21 7.78 -17.65
CA LEU A 28 -1.88 9.03 -18.05
C LEU A 28 -0.97 10.26 -18.04
N ARG A 29 0.22 10.19 -17.41
CA ARG A 29 1.21 11.28 -17.35
C ARG A 29 0.58 12.66 -17.21
N LEU A 30 -0.45 12.76 -16.36
CA LEU A 30 -1.16 14.03 -16.15
C LEU A 30 -0.21 15.02 -15.44
N PRO A 31 0.18 16.12 -16.07
CA PRO A 31 0.87 17.18 -15.35
C PRO A 31 -0.12 17.81 -14.33
N PRO A 32 0.24 17.99 -13.06
CA PRO A 32 1.57 17.96 -12.43
C PRO A 32 1.97 16.64 -11.75
N LEU A 33 1.35 15.50 -12.11
CA LEU A 33 1.61 14.23 -11.43
C LEU A 33 2.99 13.68 -11.82
N PRO A 34 3.78 13.20 -10.87
CA PRO A 34 5.06 12.55 -11.16
C PRO A 34 4.84 11.25 -11.94
N PRO A 35 5.80 10.86 -12.79
CA PRO A 35 5.74 9.59 -13.49
C PRO A 35 5.72 8.45 -12.48
N GLY A 36 4.61 7.67 -12.43
CA GLY A 36 4.45 6.53 -11.55
C GLY A 36 3.22 6.54 -10.64
N GLY A 37 2.56 7.68 -10.45
CA GLY A 37 1.32 7.77 -9.67
C GLY A 37 1.44 7.44 -8.17
N PRO A 38 0.31 7.42 -7.43
CA PRO A 38 0.30 7.01 -6.02
C PRO A 38 0.47 5.49 -5.88
N TRP A 39 1.06 5.06 -4.78
CA TRP A 39 1.23 3.63 -4.47
C TRP A 39 -0.06 3.06 -3.84
N LEU A 40 -1.09 2.88 -4.66
CA LEU A 40 -2.41 2.43 -4.21
C LEU A 40 -2.38 1.02 -3.64
N GLY A 41 -1.58 0.14 -4.22
CA GLY A 41 -1.38 -1.22 -3.72
C GLY A 41 -0.82 -1.24 -2.29
N LEU A 42 0.18 -0.40 -2.01
CA LEU A 42 0.72 -0.25 -0.65
C LEU A 42 -0.32 0.30 0.31
N LEU A 43 -1.05 1.34 -0.09
CA LEU A 43 -2.11 1.94 0.74
C LEU A 43 -3.20 0.93 1.09
N LEU A 44 -3.57 0.06 0.14
CA LEU A 44 -4.53 -1.01 0.39
C LEU A 44 -4.03 -1.99 1.46
N VAL A 45 -2.77 -2.44 1.34
CA VAL A 45 -2.15 -3.36 2.30
C VAL A 45 -2.12 -2.75 3.70
N LEU A 46 -1.73 -1.48 3.80
CA LEU A 46 -1.72 -0.75 5.06
C LEU A 46 -3.13 -0.58 5.64
N ALA A 47 -4.14 -0.26 4.80
CA ALA A 47 -5.52 -0.08 5.23
C ALA A 47 -6.13 -1.39 5.74
N VAL A 48 -5.86 -2.51 5.07
CA VAL A 48 -6.33 -3.84 5.50
C VAL A 48 -5.65 -4.26 6.80
N GLY A 49 -4.32 -4.08 6.91
CA GLY A 49 -3.60 -4.33 8.16
C GLY A 49 -4.14 -3.49 9.31
N TYR A 50 -4.35 -2.20 9.08
CA TYR A 50 -4.82 -1.26 10.08
C TYR A 50 -6.27 -1.47 10.53
N LEU A 51 -7.18 -1.79 9.59
CA LEU A 51 -8.63 -1.90 9.86
C LEU A 51 -9.08 -3.32 10.23
N ILE A 52 -8.39 -4.35 9.76
CA ILE A 52 -8.83 -5.73 9.94
C ILE A 52 -7.90 -6.45 10.91
N ASP A 53 -6.66 -6.75 10.48
CA ASP A 53 -5.65 -7.43 11.30
C ASP A 53 -4.30 -7.45 10.58
N GLY A 54 -3.19 -7.53 11.34
CA GLY A 54 -1.84 -7.60 10.81
C GLY A 54 -1.58 -8.86 9.97
N GLU A 55 -2.15 -10.01 10.35
CA GLU A 55 -2.01 -11.23 9.56
C GLU A 55 -2.64 -11.10 8.17
N HIS A 56 -3.87 -10.57 8.10
CA HIS A 56 -4.54 -10.35 6.83
C HIS A 56 -3.84 -9.29 5.98
N GLY A 57 -3.36 -8.20 6.62
CA GLY A 57 -2.56 -7.18 5.95
C GLY A 57 -1.26 -7.74 5.39
N GLY A 58 -0.56 -8.59 6.16
CA GLY A 58 0.67 -9.24 5.73
C GLY A 58 0.46 -10.19 4.55
N VAL A 59 -0.52 -11.09 4.63
CA VAL A 59 -0.82 -12.05 3.55
C VAL A 59 -1.24 -11.31 2.27
N LEU A 60 -2.10 -10.29 2.40
CA LEU A 60 -2.47 -9.45 1.27
C LEU A 60 -1.26 -8.70 0.70
N GLY A 61 -0.35 -8.26 1.58
CA GLY A 61 0.89 -7.60 1.20
C GLY A 61 1.80 -8.49 0.35
N LEU A 62 1.93 -9.77 0.69
CA LEU A 62 2.65 -10.75 -0.16
C LEU A 62 2.04 -10.83 -1.54
N PHE A 63 0.72 -10.95 -1.62
CA PHE A 63 0.00 -11.08 -2.88
C PHE A 63 0.10 -9.81 -3.74
N VAL A 64 -0.18 -8.66 -3.16
CA VAL A 64 -0.12 -7.36 -3.85
C VAL A 64 1.31 -7.03 -4.28
N GLY A 65 2.30 -7.29 -3.41
CA GLY A 65 3.71 -7.10 -3.72
C GLY A 65 4.18 -7.98 -4.86
N PHE A 66 3.75 -9.24 -4.88
CA PHE A 66 4.05 -10.16 -5.98
C PHE A 66 3.43 -9.69 -7.30
N LEU A 67 2.15 -9.30 -7.30
CA LEU A 67 1.51 -8.74 -8.50
C LEU A 67 2.21 -7.46 -8.98
N ALA A 68 2.58 -6.58 -8.05
CA ALA A 68 3.29 -5.35 -8.39
C ALA A 68 4.68 -5.60 -8.99
N ASP A 69 5.38 -6.65 -8.55
CA ASP A 69 6.66 -7.06 -9.14
C ASP A 69 6.48 -7.75 -10.50
N CYS A 70 5.40 -8.51 -10.70
CA CYS A 70 5.06 -9.07 -12.02
C CYS A 70 4.72 -7.98 -13.06
N MET A 71 4.14 -6.86 -12.62
CA MET A 71 3.79 -5.72 -13.50
C MET A 71 4.95 -4.75 -13.74
N GLY A 72 5.99 -4.81 -12.92
CA GLY A 72 7.17 -3.96 -12.98
C GLY A 72 8.46 -4.76 -13.10
N SER A 73 9.57 -4.09 -13.39
CA SER A 73 10.92 -4.69 -13.39
C SER A 73 11.51 -4.78 -11.97
N GLY A 74 10.74 -5.26 -11.01
CA GLY A 74 11.16 -5.33 -9.61
C GLY A 74 12.09 -6.51 -9.31
N MET A 75 12.92 -6.36 -8.25
CA MET A 75 13.84 -7.39 -7.77
C MET A 75 13.16 -8.50 -6.93
N MET A 76 11.86 -8.74 -7.06
CA MET A 76 11.07 -9.64 -6.19
C MET A 76 11.16 -9.33 -4.68
N LEU A 77 11.53 -8.12 -4.31
CA LEU A 77 11.65 -7.68 -2.92
C LEU A 77 10.37 -7.02 -2.38
N ARG A 78 9.48 -6.55 -3.27
CA ARG A 78 8.22 -5.91 -2.87
C ARG A 78 7.28 -6.82 -2.08
N PRO A 79 7.15 -8.12 -2.36
CA PRO A 79 6.31 -8.99 -1.56
C PRO A 79 6.73 -8.99 -0.09
N LEU A 80 8.04 -8.98 0.17
CA LEU A 80 8.57 -8.98 1.54
C LEU A 80 8.33 -7.62 2.23
N SER A 81 8.58 -6.51 1.54
CA SER A 81 8.35 -5.17 2.10
C SER A 81 6.87 -4.94 2.40
N TYR A 82 5.98 -5.32 1.50
CA TYR A 82 4.54 -5.17 1.68
C TYR A 82 3.99 -6.09 2.77
N PHE A 83 4.52 -7.31 2.88
CA PHE A 83 4.20 -8.20 4.00
C PHE A 83 4.54 -7.56 5.33
N LEU A 84 5.78 -7.09 5.49
CA LEU A 84 6.26 -6.49 6.73
C LEU A 84 5.47 -5.23 7.09
N LEU A 85 5.23 -4.36 6.11
CA LEU A 85 4.48 -3.11 6.33
C LEU A 85 3.01 -3.38 6.69
N GLY A 86 2.36 -4.35 6.03
CA GLY A 86 0.99 -4.75 6.34
C GLY A 86 0.85 -5.38 7.72
N TRP A 87 1.79 -6.26 8.08
CA TRP A 87 1.83 -6.89 9.39
C TRP A 87 2.11 -5.88 10.51
N LEU A 88 3.09 -4.99 10.31
CA LEU A 88 3.41 -3.92 11.26
C LEU A 88 2.26 -2.94 11.44
N ALA A 89 1.57 -2.56 10.35
CA ALA A 89 0.42 -1.67 10.42
C ALA A 89 -0.66 -2.23 11.34
N GLY A 90 -0.97 -3.52 11.21
CA GLY A 90 -1.96 -4.18 12.07
C GLY A 90 -1.49 -4.37 13.51
N SER A 91 -0.26 -4.80 13.72
CA SER A 91 0.28 -5.01 15.08
C SER A 91 0.38 -3.70 15.87
N LEU A 92 0.74 -2.60 15.22
CA LEU A 92 0.78 -1.28 15.84
C LEU A 92 -0.61 -0.67 16.05
N ALA A 93 -1.55 -0.91 15.12
CA ALA A 93 -2.94 -0.46 15.27
C ALA A 93 -3.64 -1.11 16.47
N LEU A 94 -3.40 -2.40 16.70
CA LEU A 94 -3.96 -3.14 17.84
C LEU A 94 -3.42 -2.66 19.20
N SER A 95 -2.22 -2.09 19.23
CA SER A 95 -1.56 -1.84 20.50
C SER A 95 -1.85 -0.48 21.13
N ARG A 96 -2.10 0.60 20.37
CA ARG A 96 -2.15 1.97 20.96
C ARG A 96 -2.88 3.06 20.17
N LEU A 97 -3.39 2.83 18.98
CA LEU A 97 -3.88 3.92 18.13
C LEU A 97 -5.40 3.88 17.94
N ALA A 98 -6.04 5.02 18.16
CA ALA A 98 -7.43 5.18 17.80
C ALA A 98 -7.60 4.92 16.30
N HIS A 99 -8.56 4.09 15.91
CA HIS A 99 -8.86 3.73 14.51
C HIS A 99 -9.48 4.93 13.75
N ASN A 100 -8.76 6.04 13.73
CA ASN A 100 -9.18 7.30 13.14
C ASN A 100 -8.45 7.52 11.81
N MET A 101 -9.12 8.21 10.90
CA MET A 101 -8.58 8.59 9.59
C MET A 101 -7.24 9.36 9.66
N PRO A 102 -7.05 10.36 10.56
CA PRO A 102 -5.77 11.06 10.65
C PRO A 102 -4.63 10.15 11.09
N SER A 103 -4.89 9.20 12.00
CA SER A 103 -3.87 8.22 12.39
C SER A 103 -3.48 7.32 11.21
N PHE A 104 -4.43 6.92 10.36
CA PHE A 104 -4.13 6.18 9.14
C PHE A 104 -3.29 6.99 8.16
N ALA A 105 -3.54 8.30 8.00
CA ALA A 105 -2.72 9.15 7.13
C ALA A 105 -1.25 9.20 7.57
N VAL A 106 -0.99 9.21 8.88
CA VAL A 106 0.37 9.10 9.43
C VAL A 106 0.99 7.74 9.10
N PHE A 107 0.23 6.64 9.24
CA PHE A 107 0.69 5.31 8.84
C PHE A 107 0.99 5.23 7.35
N ALA A 108 0.15 5.81 6.52
CA ALA A 108 0.36 5.88 5.08
C ALA A 108 1.63 6.66 4.73
N ALA A 109 1.90 7.77 5.43
CA ALA A 109 3.12 8.55 5.25
C ALA A 109 4.37 7.74 5.62
N VAL A 110 4.35 7.08 6.78
CA VAL A 110 5.47 6.24 7.26
C VAL A 110 5.68 5.04 6.33
N GLY A 111 4.61 4.36 5.94
CA GLY A 111 4.67 3.24 5.02
C GLY A 111 5.20 3.62 3.64
N ALA A 112 4.73 4.75 3.09
CA ALA A 112 5.23 5.28 1.82
C ALA A 112 6.71 5.72 1.93
N ALA A 113 7.12 6.30 3.04
CA ALA A 113 8.53 6.63 3.28
C ALA A 113 9.42 5.37 3.36
N ALA A 114 8.96 4.33 4.05
CA ALA A 114 9.64 3.04 4.12
C ALA A 114 9.77 2.38 2.74
N GLU A 115 8.71 2.37 1.94
CA GLU A 115 8.75 1.88 0.55
C GLU A 115 9.70 2.72 -0.31
N GLY A 116 9.69 4.05 -0.14
CA GLY A 116 10.63 4.94 -0.82
C GLY A 116 12.09 4.61 -0.49
N LEU A 117 12.39 4.39 0.80
CA LEU A 117 13.71 3.96 1.26
C LEU A 117 14.10 2.61 0.65
N PHE A 118 13.16 1.67 0.61
CA PHE A 118 13.37 0.35 0.00
C PHE A 118 13.69 0.44 -1.50
N ARG A 119 13.04 1.34 -2.22
CA ARG A 119 13.35 1.61 -3.64
C ARG A 119 14.73 2.21 -3.84
N VAL A 120 15.12 3.15 -2.98
CA VAL A 120 16.49 3.71 -3.00
C VAL A 120 17.53 2.63 -2.75
N LEU A 121 17.29 1.78 -1.75
CA LEU A 121 18.19 0.67 -1.43
C LEU A 121 18.26 -0.35 -2.58
N SER A 122 17.14 -0.73 -3.16
CA SER A 122 17.11 -1.65 -4.30
C SER A 122 17.81 -1.07 -5.54
N ALA A 123 17.63 0.22 -5.80
CA ALA A 123 18.33 0.91 -6.88
C ALA A 123 19.85 0.97 -6.64
N ALA A 124 20.28 1.25 -5.41
CA ALA A 124 21.70 1.26 -5.04
C ALA A 124 22.34 -0.13 -5.21
N LEU A 125 21.63 -1.20 -4.79
CA LEU A 125 22.10 -2.58 -4.94
C LEU A 125 22.17 -3.01 -6.39
N SER A 126 21.20 -2.62 -7.22
CA SER A 126 21.14 -2.98 -8.63
C SER A 126 22.21 -2.25 -9.46
N ALA A 127 22.35 -0.95 -9.25
CA ALA A 127 23.28 -0.12 -9.99
C ALA A 127 24.73 -0.19 -9.43
N ARG A 128 24.95 -0.82 -8.28
CA ARG A 128 26.20 -0.79 -7.51
C ARG A 128 26.73 0.64 -7.29
N ALA A 129 25.82 1.61 -7.28
CA ALA A 129 26.11 3.02 -7.09
C ALA A 129 24.99 3.68 -6.27
N VAL A 130 25.34 4.66 -5.46
CA VAL A 130 24.33 5.42 -4.72
C VAL A 130 23.53 6.27 -5.69
N PRO A 131 22.16 6.16 -5.70
CA PRO A 131 21.35 6.97 -6.58
C PRO A 131 21.54 8.47 -6.24
N PRO A 132 21.54 9.36 -7.25
CA PRO A 132 21.74 10.78 -7.02
C PRO A 132 20.59 11.36 -6.17
N VAL A 133 20.86 12.43 -5.42
CA VAL A 133 19.87 13.10 -4.57
C VAL A 133 18.64 13.56 -5.37
N SER A 134 18.81 13.89 -6.65
CA SER A 134 17.73 14.20 -7.57
C SER A 134 16.71 13.06 -7.70
N PHE A 135 17.12 11.81 -7.58
CA PHE A 135 16.21 10.65 -7.59
C PHE A 135 15.23 10.68 -6.40
N LEU A 136 15.70 11.08 -5.22
CA LEU A 136 14.84 11.23 -4.04
C LEU A 136 13.79 12.33 -4.26
N TRP A 137 14.22 13.51 -4.75
CA TRP A 137 13.34 14.66 -4.95
C TRP A 137 12.31 14.45 -6.06
N PHE A 138 12.71 13.90 -7.18
CA PHE A 138 11.84 13.80 -8.36
C PHE A 138 11.12 12.46 -8.49
N SER A 139 11.61 11.40 -7.82
CA SER A 139 11.01 10.07 -7.94
C SER A 139 10.33 9.59 -6.66
N VAL A 140 10.91 9.81 -5.48
CA VAL A 140 10.38 9.23 -4.24
C VAL A 140 9.41 10.19 -3.54
N LEU A 141 9.80 11.44 -3.35
CA LEU A 141 9.01 12.42 -2.59
C LEU A 141 7.62 12.67 -3.18
N PRO A 142 7.45 12.85 -4.49
CA PRO A 142 6.13 13.06 -5.08
C PRO A 142 5.19 11.85 -4.89
N HIS A 143 5.73 10.63 -4.93
CA HIS A 143 4.94 9.42 -4.68
C HIS A 143 4.46 9.34 -3.23
N ILE A 144 5.30 9.74 -2.25
CA ILE A 144 4.91 9.81 -0.85
C ILE A 144 3.76 10.80 -0.67
N VAL A 145 3.91 12.02 -1.21
CA VAL A 145 2.87 13.07 -1.10
C VAL A 145 1.56 12.61 -1.72
N LEU A 146 1.60 12.02 -2.92
CA LEU A 146 0.42 11.50 -3.58
C LEU A 146 -0.22 10.35 -2.78
N SER A 147 0.58 9.44 -2.25
CA SER A 147 0.07 8.33 -1.45
C SER A 147 -0.65 8.83 -0.20
N VAL A 148 -0.10 9.84 0.48
CA VAL A 148 -0.77 10.47 1.63
C VAL A 148 -2.07 11.16 1.22
N LEU A 149 -2.09 11.86 0.08
CA LEU A 149 -3.29 12.52 -0.44
C LEU A 149 -4.40 11.51 -0.79
N PHE A 150 -4.03 10.34 -1.34
CA PHE A 150 -4.98 9.27 -1.67
C PHE A 150 -5.32 8.36 -0.48
N SER A 151 -4.63 8.48 0.65
CA SER A 151 -4.87 7.65 1.83
C SER A 151 -6.32 7.70 2.35
N PRO A 152 -7.01 8.87 2.42
CA PRO A 152 -8.40 8.92 2.87
C PRO A 152 -9.36 8.19 1.94
N LEU A 153 -9.09 8.21 0.64
CA LEU A 153 -9.90 7.50 -0.34
C LEU A 153 -9.79 5.98 -0.15
N VAL A 154 -8.56 5.46 -0.05
CA VAL A 154 -8.34 4.02 0.15
C VAL A 154 -8.88 3.57 1.51
N TYR A 155 -8.68 4.35 2.56
CA TYR A 155 -9.27 4.08 3.88
C TYR A 155 -10.79 3.98 3.80
N GLY A 156 -11.46 4.94 3.14
CA GLY A 156 -12.90 4.96 2.97
C GLY A 156 -13.43 3.76 2.20
N VAL A 157 -12.73 3.34 1.14
CA VAL A 157 -13.10 2.16 0.33
C VAL A 157 -12.99 0.89 1.17
N VAL A 158 -11.88 0.67 1.87
CA VAL A 158 -11.68 -0.51 2.72
C VAL A 158 -12.68 -0.53 3.88
N PHE A 159 -12.94 0.61 4.49
CA PHE A 159 -13.95 0.76 5.54
C PHE A 159 -15.36 0.41 5.03
N LEU A 160 -15.72 0.88 3.83
CA LEU A 160 -17.01 0.58 3.21
C LEU A 160 -17.14 -0.91 2.89
N VAL A 161 -16.12 -1.51 2.30
CA VAL A 161 -16.09 -2.96 2.00
C VAL A 161 -16.24 -3.78 3.27
N ARG A 162 -15.52 -3.41 4.35
CA ARG A 162 -15.66 -4.04 5.65
C ARG A 162 -17.08 -3.95 6.20
N ARG A 163 -17.70 -2.78 6.09
CA ARG A 163 -19.09 -2.56 6.52
C ARG A 163 -20.09 -3.41 5.73
N LEU A 164 -19.91 -3.52 4.41
CA LEU A 164 -20.76 -4.34 3.53
C LEU A 164 -20.63 -5.84 3.81
N LEU A 165 -19.45 -6.28 4.24
CA LEU A 165 -19.20 -7.68 4.61
C LEU A 165 -19.72 -8.06 6.00
N GLY A 166 -20.38 -7.13 6.72
CA GLY A 166 -21.09 -7.39 7.97
C GLY A 166 -20.21 -7.37 9.23
N GLU A 167 -18.99 -6.85 9.17
CA GLU A 167 -18.08 -6.75 10.33
C GLU A 167 -18.34 -5.51 11.21
N GLY A 168 -19.40 -4.77 10.95
CA GLY A 168 -19.72 -3.51 11.63
C GLY A 168 -20.17 -3.61 13.10
N LYS A 169 -20.09 -4.77 13.74
CA LYS A 169 -20.65 -5.01 15.09
C LYS A 169 -19.65 -5.49 16.16
N ARG A 170 -18.35 -5.37 15.94
CA ARG A 170 -17.37 -5.76 16.99
C ARG A 170 -16.34 -4.65 17.20
N TRP A 171 -16.82 -3.56 17.82
CA TRP A 171 -15.97 -2.63 18.58
C TRP A 171 -16.82 -1.99 19.69
#